data_5304ed96d67dc2a7fe35686b4909f11a
#
_entry.id   5304ed96d67dc2a7fe35686b4909f11a
#
_cell.length_a   1.000
_cell.length_b   1.000
_cell.length_c   1.000
_cell.angle_alpha   90.00
_cell.angle_beta   90.00
_cell.angle_gamma   90.00
#
_symmetry.space_group_name_H-M   'P 1'
#
loop_
_entity.id
_entity.type
_entity.pdbx_description
1 polymer ?
#
loop_
_entity_poly.entity_id
_entity_poly.type
_entity_poly.pdbx_seq_one_letter_code
_entity_poly.pdbx_strand_id
1 'polypeptide(L)'
;MPTLPDVPPLHRRQALTALAAFCAAAPWQAAGAADADASSAPAECVAPSRPGGGFDLTCGLAAQALQAVRPGRAALRTRYLPGGIGAVAFDQVATGRLGGPGTLVAFSSGSLLNIAQGRFGPHPVSAVRWIATLGTDYGVVAVPRSAPHQRLADVVDALRTDPARVVFGAGGTLGSQDWMKAALLTRAAGQDPKRMRFVAFEGGGEALKALAGEHIGVFTGDAAEALQAQERGVPLRILAVLAPARLPGARAGLPTAREQGVALEWPTVRGLYMAATAPEAAVRAWVAAFSEALAAPGYAALCSQYDLYPFALTGAALEAFVLHSLAGYRQLAQDLGLRTWAR
;
A
#
# COMPACT_ATOMS: atom_id res chain seq x y z
N MET A 1 7.31 0.05 16.97
CA MET A 1 7.06 0.03 15.52
C MET A 1 7.71 -1.20 14.94
N PRO A 2 7.04 -2.01 14.13
CA PRO A 2 7.73 -3.04 13.41
C PRO A 2 8.65 -2.37 12.38
N THR A 3 9.95 -2.49 12.59
CA THR A 3 10.95 -2.21 11.58
C THR A 3 10.77 -3.20 10.45
N LEU A 4 10.92 -2.76 9.22
CA LEU A 4 10.99 -3.70 8.08
C LEU A 4 12.13 -4.68 8.35
N PRO A 5 11.95 -5.99 8.15
CA PRO A 5 13.04 -6.95 8.33
C PRO A 5 14.16 -6.60 7.33
N ASP A 6 15.41 -6.56 7.83
CA ASP A 6 16.61 -6.49 7.00
C ASP A 6 16.59 -7.68 6.03
N VAL A 7 16.41 -7.41 4.75
CA VAL A 7 16.57 -8.41 3.70
C VAL A 7 18.06 -8.49 3.40
N PRO A 8 18.73 -9.64 3.69
CA PRO A 8 20.15 -9.78 3.39
C PRO A 8 20.39 -9.65 1.89
N PRO A 9 21.49 -9.02 1.45
CA PRO A 9 21.85 -8.91 0.04
C PRO A 9 22.09 -10.29 -0.55
N LEU A 10 21.40 -10.60 -1.64
CA LEU A 10 21.64 -11.82 -2.42
C LEU A 10 23.05 -11.81 -2.99
N HIS A 11 23.96 -12.55 -2.36
CA HIS A 11 25.27 -12.82 -2.90
C HIS A 11 25.18 -13.66 -4.18
N ARG A 12 25.52 -13.03 -5.30
CA ARG A 12 25.95 -13.74 -6.52
C ARG A 12 27.27 -14.44 -6.21
N ARG A 13 27.28 -15.76 -6.20
CA ARG A 13 28.39 -16.65 -6.67
C ARG A 13 28.26 -18.03 -6.03
N GLN A 14 28.15 -19.00 -6.90
CA GLN A 14 28.49 -20.45 -6.82
C GLN A 14 27.34 -21.25 -7.41
N ALA A 15 27.47 -22.14 -8.35
CA ALA A 15 28.62 -22.89 -8.79
C ALA A 15 28.35 -23.45 -10.19
N LEU A 16 29.37 -23.40 -11.02
CA LEU A 16 29.54 -24.28 -12.17
C LEU A 16 30.28 -25.52 -11.67
N THR A 17 29.71 -26.69 -11.83
CA THR A 17 30.50 -27.90 -12.18
C THR A 17 29.60 -28.96 -12.79
N ALA A 18 30.06 -29.51 -13.89
CA ALA A 18 29.49 -30.46 -14.79
C ALA A 18 29.32 -31.87 -14.19
N LEU A 19 28.33 -32.63 -14.67
CA LEU A 19 28.56 -34.01 -15.05
C LEU A 19 27.60 -34.40 -16.17
N ALA A 20 28.15 -34.79 -17.28
CA ALA A 20 27.48 -35.43 -18.40
C ALA A 20 27.30 -36.93 -18.10
N ALA A 21 26.12 -37.50 -18.35
CA ALA A 21 25.99 -38.89 -18.77
C ALA A 21 24.56 -39.23 -19.24
N PHE A 22 24.50 -39.58 -20.48
CA PHE A 22 23.81 -40.69 -21.14
C PHE A 22 22.28 -40.62 -21.41
N CYS A 23 22.02 -40.69 -22.71
CA CYS A 23 20.77 -40.83 -23.40
C CYS A 23 20.00 -42.09 -23.02
N ALA A 24 18.66 -41.93 -22.85
CA ALA A 24 17.67 -42.90 -23.26
C ALA A 24 16.49 -42.12 -23.85
N ALA A 25 16.33 -42.18 -25.15
CA ALA A 25 15.20 -41.60 -25.89
C ALA A 25 13.97 -42.47 -25.67
N ALA A 26 13.04 -41.94 -24.86
CA ALA A 26 11.64 -42.35 -24.93
C ALA A 26 10.84 -41.21 -25.58
N PRO A 27 9.90 -41.47 -26.48
CA PRO A 27 9.09 -40.40 -27.06
C PRO A 27 8.16 -39.85 -25.98
N TRP A 28 8.51 -38.69 -25.45
CA TRP A 28 7.60 -37.92 -24.62
C TRP A 28 6.50 -37.37 -25.56
N GLN A 29 5.39 -38.08 -25.57
CA GLN A 29 4.17 -37.50 -26.13
C GLN A 29 3.89 -36.19 -25.41
N ALA A 30 3.85 -35.15 -26.20
CA ALA A 30 3.50 -33.80 -25.80
C ALA A 30 2.12 -33.81 -25.15
N ALA A 31 2.07 -33.74 -23.83
CA ALA A 31 0.93 -33.23 -23.12
C ALA A 31 0.95 -31.69 -23.21
N GLY A 32 0.92 -31.21 -24.42
CA GLY A 32 0.78 -29.81 -24.76
C GLY A 32 -0.64 -29.54 -25.22
N ALA A 33 -1.58 -29.34 -24.30
CA ALA A 33 -2.86 -28.71 -24.61
C ALA A 33 -3.74 -28.59 -23.35
N ALA A 34 -3.28 -27.80 -22.35
CA ALA A 34 -4.17 -27.32 -21.30
C ALA A 34 -3.79 -25.93 -20.76
N ASP A 35 -2.80 -25.25 -21.37
CA ASP A 35 -2.44 -23.86 -21.00
C ASP A 35 -3.09 -22.81 -21.92
N ALA A 36 -4.01 -23.23 -22.76
CA ALA A 36 -4.78 -22.29 -23.56
C ALA A 36 -6.01 -21.85 -22.76
N ASP A 37 -6.05 -20.56 -22.43
CA ASP A 37 -7.25 -19.77 -22.17
C ASP A 37 -7.69 -19.41 -20.75
N ALA A 38 -6.83 -19.44 -19.75
CA ALA A 38 -7.08 -18.60 -18.57
C ALA A 38 -6.82 -17.09 -18.87
N SER A 39 -6.39 -16.78 -20.10
CA SER A 39 -5.89 -15.46 -20.53
C SER A 39 -6.91 -14.63 -21.31
N SER A 40 -8.10 -15.13 -21.61
CA SER A 40 -9.10 -14.41 -22.42
C SER A 40 -10.14 -13.65 -21.60
N ALA A 41 -10.28 -13.91 -20.31
CA ALA A 41 -11.14 -13.09 -19.48
C ALA A 41 -10.49 -11.69 -19.30
N PRO A 42 -11.28 -10.59 -19.43
CA PRO A 42 -10.74 -9.26 -19.23
C PRO A 42 -10.17 -9.14 -17.82
N ALA A 43 -8.86 -8.86 -17.75
CA ALA A 43 -8.18 -8.70 -16.48
C ALA A 43 -8.52 -7.33 -15.86
N GLU A 44 -8.88 -7.33 -14.59
CA GLU A 44 -9.17 -6.12 -13.83
C GLU A 44 -8.36 -6.02 -12.54
N CYS A 45 -7.97 -4.80 -12.18
CA CYS A 45 -7.50 -4.43 -10.86
C CYS A 45 -8.57 -3.61 -10.15
N VAL A 46 -9.14 -4.17 -9.11
CA VAL A 46 -10.12 -3.46 -8.28
C VAL A 46 -9.37 -2.54 -7.33
N ALA A 47 -9.60 -1.24 -7.47
CA ALA A 47 -9.15 -0.21 -6.54
C ALA A 47 -10.27 0.03 -5.50
N PRO A 48 -10.11 -0.38 -4.22
CA PRO A 48 -11.16 -0.26 -3.22
C PRO A 48 -11.25 1.17 -2.64
N SER A 49 -11.31 2.15 -3.50
CA SER A 49 -11.48 3.57 -3.21
C SER A 49 -12.07 4.30 -4.42
N ARG A 50 -12.27 5.62 -4.28
CA ARG A 50 -12.50 6.51 -5.43
C ARG A 50 -11.18 6.84 -6.14
N PRO A 51 -11.23 7.33 -7.40
CA PRO A 51 -10.05 7.74 -8.15
C PRO A 51 -9.16 8.73 -7.41
N GLY A 52 -7.84 8.67 -7.66
CA GLY A 52 -6.85 9.62 -7.16
C GLY A 52 -6.28 9.28 -5.78
N GLY A 53 -6.59 8.11 -5.22
CA GLY A 53 -6.02 7.61 -3.97
C GLY A 53 -4.97 6.52 -4.21
N GLY A 54 -4.35 6.04 -3.12
CA GLY A 54 -3.25 5.07 -3.17
C GLY A 54 -3.60 3.72 -3.79
N PHE A 55 -4.85 3.27 -3.74
CA PHE A 55 -5.27 2.06 -4.44
C PHE A 55 -5.35 2.26 -5.95
N ASP A 56 -5.70 3.47 -6.41
CA ASP A 56 -5.65 3.85 -7.82
C ASP A 56 -4.20 3.82 -8.33
N LEU A 57 -3.28 4.43 -7.56
CA LEU A 57 -1.83 4.36 -7.85
C LEU A 57 -1.33 2.91 -7.93
N THR A 58 -1.79 2.05 -7.03
CA THR A 58 -1.41 0.62 -7.00
C THR A 58 -1.87 -0.09 -8.27
N CYS A 59 -3.12 0.10 -8.68
CA CYS A 59 -3.65 -0.50 -9.91
C CYS A 59 -2.96 0.06 -11.17
N GLY A 60 -2.67 1.35 -11.20
CA GLY A 60 -1.94 1.99 -12.29
C GLY A 60 -0.53 1.44 -12.44
N LEU A 61 0.23 1.33 -11.34
CA LEU A 61 1.56 0.74 -11.34
C LEU A 61 1.51 -0.73 -11.78
N ALA A 62 0.55 -1.52 -11.28
CA ALA A 62 0.38 -2.92 -11.67
C ALA A 62 0.16 -3.07 -13.18
N ALA A 63 -0.73 -2.24 -13.74
CA ALA A 63 -1.04 -2.27 -15.17
C ALA A 63 0.18 -1.94 -16.03
N GLN A 64 0.91 -0.88 -15.68
CA GLN A 64 2.10 -0.47 -16.44
C GLN A 64 3.25 -1.46 -16.29
N ALA A 65 3.45 -2.02 -15.09
CA ALA A 65 4.48 -3.03 -14.86
C ALA A 65 4.27 -4.28 -15.73
N LEU A 66 3.04 -4.76 -15.82
CA LEU A 66 2.68 -5.90 -16.67
C LEU A 66 2.81 -5.54 -18.15
N GLN A 67 2.38 -4.36 -18.57
CA GLN A 67 2.48 -3.90 -19.95
C GLN A 67 3.94 -3.79 -20.41
N ALA A 68 4.84 -3.38 -19.53
CA ALA A 68 6.26 -3.25 -19.83
C ALA A 68 6.93 -4.59 -20.18
N VAL A 69 6.52 -5.69 -19.53
CA VAL A 69 7.09 -7.04 -19.77
C VAL A 69 6.25 -7.90 -20.72
N ARG A 70 4.99 -7.56 -20.93
CA ARG A 70 4.04 -8.32 -21.78
C ARG A 70 3.20 -7.38 -22.65
N PRO A 71 3.79 -6.64 -23.59
CA PRO A 71 3.10 -5.60 -24.37
C PRO A 71 1.95 -6.11 -25.26
N GLY A 72 1.92 -7.38 -25.56
CA GLY A 72 0.86 -7.99 -26.38
C GLY A 72 -0.37 -8.49 -25.60
N ARG A 73 -0.36 -8.42 -24.28
CA ARG A 73 -1.51 -8.81 -23.45
C ARG A 73 -2.55 -7.70 -23.33
N ALA A 74 -3.82 -8.11 -23.14
CA ALA A 74 -4.87 -7.17 -22.78
C ALA A 74 -4.50 -6.38 -21.52
N ALA A 75 -4.71 -5.06 -21.57
CA ALA A 75 -4.38 -4.18 -20.46
C ALA A 75 -5.19 -4.54 -19.21
N LEU A 76 -4.54 -4.54 -18.06
CA LEU A 76 -5.19 -4.64 -16.75
C LEU A 76 -6.02 -3.36 -16.52
N ARG A 77 -7.34 -3.48 -16.45
CA ARG A 77 -8.25 -2.33 -16.31
C ARG A 77 -8.47 -2.03 -14.85
N THR A 78 -8.44 -0.75 -14.46
CA THR A 78 -8.82 -0.34 -13.12
C THR A 78 -10.35 -0.26 -13.00
N ARG A 79 -10.87 -0.92 -11.95
CA ARG A 79 -12.27 -0.82 -11.53
C ARG A 79 -12.33 -0.28 -10.12
N TYR A 80 -13.15 0.74 -9.89
CA TYR A 80 -13.30 1.34 -8.55
C TYR A 80 -14.44 0.67 -7.79
N LEU A 81 -14.17 0.30 -6.53
CA LEU A 81 -15.15 -0.28 -5.59
C LEU A 81 -14.96 0.36 -4.21
N PRO A 82 -15.41 1.63 -4.01
CA PRO A 82 -15.29 2.30 -2.73
C PRO A 82 -16.15 1.62 -1.67
N GLY A 83 -15.77 1.76 -0.41
CA GLY A 83 -16.50 1.28 0.76
C GLY A 83 -15.57 0.84 1.87
N GLY A 84 -15.52 1.65 2.95
CA GLY A 84 -14.76 1.35 4.17
C GLY A 84 -13.26 1.13 3.96
N ILE A 85 -12.66 1.85 3.00
CA ILE A 85 -11.22 1.76 2.66
C ILE A 85 -10.79 0.30 2.41
N GLY A 86 -11.59 -0.42 1.61
CA GLY A 86 -11.31 -1.80 1.22
C GLY A 86 -12.12 -2.86 1.97
N ALA A 87 -12.90 -2.52 3.00
CA ALA A 87 -13.69 -3.48 3.74
C ALA A 87 -14.74 -4.18 2.86
N VAL A 88 -15.45 -3.41 2.02
CA VAL A 88 -16.44 -3.96 1.07
C VAL A 88 -15.79 -4.88 0.05
N ALA A 89 -14.67 -4.47 -0.53
CA ALA A 89 -13.95 -5.30 -1.51
C ALA A 89 -13.45 -6.60 -0.87
N PHE A 90 -12.85 -6.50 0.33
CA PHE A 90 -12.34 -7.67 1.05
C PHE A 90 -13.47 -8.65 1.41
N ASP A 91 -14.59 -8.16 1.94
CA ASP A 91 -15.76 -8.99 2.26
C ASP A 91 -16.33 -9.67 1.01
N GLN A 92 -16.46 -8.94 -0.11
CA GLN A 92 -16.95 -9.54 -1.35
C GLN A 92 -16.02 -10.61 -1.89
N VAL A 93 -14.69 -10.42 -1.77
CA VAL A 93 -13.70 -11.43 -2.16
C VAL A 93 -13.76 -12.64 -1.24
N ALA A 94 -13.76 -12.42 0.08
CA ALA A 94 -13.78 -13.48 1.07
C ALA A 94 -15.05 -14.35 1.02
N THR A 95 -16.17 -13.76 0.58
CA THR A 95 -17.45 -14.45 0.41
C THR A 95 -17.70 -14.97 -1.01
N GLY A 96 -16.73 -14.81 -1.93
CA GLY A 96 -16.83 -15.27 -3.31
C GLY A 96 -17.76 -14.44 -4.20
N ARG A 97 -18.24 -13.28 -3.74
CA ARG A 97 -19.08 -12.35 -4.54
C ARG A 97 -18.26 -11.52 -5.52
N LEU A 98 -16.99 -11.37 -5.27
CA LEU A 98 -16.01 -10.73 -6.14
C LEU A 98 -14.82 -11.66 -6.32
N GLY A 99 -14.49 -11.99 -7.55
CA GLY A 99 -13.37 -12.88 -7.84
C GLY A 99 -13.43 -13.39 -9.27
N GLY A 100 -12.52 -14.30 -9.56
CA GLY A 100 -12.34 -14.88 -10.89
C GLY A 100 -10.85 -14.93 -11.24
N PRO A 101 -10.49 -15.65 -12.31
CA PRO A 101 -9.10 -15.85 -12.71
C PRO A 101 -8.40 -14.55 -13.15
N GLY A 102 -9.16 -13.52 -13.58
CA GLY A 102 -8.67 -12.23 -14.03
C GLY A 102 -8.83 -11.08 -13.02
N THR A 103 -9.39 -11.32 -11.82
CA THR A 103 -9.69 -10.25 -10.85
C THR A 103 -8.60 -10.16 -9.78
N LEU A 104 -7.88 -9.07 -9.79
CA LEU A 104 -6.94 -8.66 -8.76
C LEU A 104 -7.54 -7.53 -7.93
N VAL A 105 -7.19 -7.44 -6.66
CA VAL A 105 -7.63 -6.36 -5.77
C VAL A 105 -6.43 -5.70 -5.13
N ALA A 106 -6.37 -4.38 -5.18
CA ALA A 106 -5.30 -3.61 -4.55
C ALA A 106 -5.43 -3.63 -3.03
N PHE A 107 -4.30 -3.76 -2.33
CA PHE A 107 -4.21 -3.60 -0.88
C PHE A 107 -3.05 -2.67 -0.50
N SER A 108 -3.08 -2.21 0.73
CA SER A 108 -1.97 -1.49 1.35
C SER A 108 -1.72 -1.98 2.78
N SER A 109 -0.66 -1.48 3.40
CA SER A 109 -0.43 -1.64 4.85
C SER A 109 -1.67 -1.28 5.68
N GLY A 110 -2.45 -0.29 5.23
CA GLY A 110 -3.73 0.08 5.87
C GLY A 110 -4.79 -1.01 5.78
N SER A 111 -4.81 -1.79 4.70
CA SER A 111 -5.69 -2.97 4.61
C SER A 111 -5.28 -4.03 5.63
N LEU A 112 -3.97 -4.32 5.76
CA LEU A 112 -3.45 -5.27 6.75
C LEU A 112 -3.74 -4.80 8.19
N LEU A 113 -3.60 -3.50 8.46
CA LEU A 113 -3.96 -2.90 9.75
C LEU A 113 -5.46 -3.10 10.08
N ASN A 114 -6.34 -2.90 9.11
CA ASN A 114 -7.78 -3.10 9.30
C ASN A 114 -8.14 -4.58 9.49
N ILE A 115 -7.49 -5.49 8.77
CA ILE A 115 -7.62 -6.93 8.98
C ILE A 115 -7.13 -7.31 10.38
N ALA A 116 -5.96 -6.80 10.81
CA ALA A 116 -5.40 -7.07 12.14
C ALA A 116 -6.33 -6.62 13.29
N GLN A 117 -7.12 -5.58 13.07
CA GLN A 117 -8.13 -5.09 14.01
C GLN A 117 -9.49 -5.81 13.86
N GLY A 118 -9.67 -6.71 12.89
CA GLY A 118 -10.95 -7.38 12.59
C GLY A 118 -12.00 -6.45 11.95
N ARG A 119 -11.58 -5.32 11.39
CA ARG A 119 -12.50 -4.30 10.84
C ARG A 119 -13.03 -4.65 9.44
N PHE A 120 -12.39 -5.61 8.77
CA PHE A 120 -12.82 -6.12 7.47
C PHE A 120 -13.78 -7.32 7.57
N GLY A 121 -14.36 -7.52 8.75
CA GLY A 121 -15.28 -8.62 9.04
C GLY A 121 -14.58 -9.85 9.64
N PRO A 122 -15.32 -10.92 9.90
CA PRO A 122 -14.84 -12.11 10.59
C PRO A 122 -14.07 -13.08 9.67
N HIS A 123 -13.48 -12.58 8.61
CA HIS A 123 -12.79 -13.40 7.62
C HIS A 123 -11.32 -13.65 8.04
N PRO A 124 -10.82 -14.89 7.91
CA PRO A 124 -9.41 -15.16 8.15
C PRO A 124 -8.53 -14.55 7.07
N VAL A 125 -7.26 -14.35 7.36
CA VAL A 125 -6.28 -13.85 6.38
C VAL A 125 -6.13 -14.75 5.16
N SER A 126 -6.42 -16.04 5.32
CA SER A 126 -6.44 -17.06 4.25
C SER A 126 -7.67 -17.01 3.35
N ALA A 127 -8.64 -16.12 3.63
CA ALA A 127 -9.79 -15.90 2.73
C ALA A 127 -9.39 -15.27 1.39
N VAL A 128 -8.15 -14.82 1.28
CA VAL A 128 -7.57 -14.27 0.05
C VAL A 128 -6.21 -14.91 -0.25
N ARG A 129 -5.76 -14.79 -1.50
CA ARG A 129 -4.43 -15.20 -1.96
C ARG A 129 -3.62 -13.96 -2.27
N TRP A 130 -2.52 -13.78 -1.55
CA TRP A 130 -1.60 -12.66 -1.74
C TRP A 130 -0.75 -12.91 -2.99
N ILE A 131 -0.73 -11.96 -3.93
CA ILE A 131 -0.11 -12.15 -5.25
C ILE A 131 1.26 -11.49 -5.30
N ALA A 132 1.33 -10.17 -5.02
CA ALA A 132 2.57 -9.43 -5.05
C ALA A 132 2.48 -8.18 -4.17
N THR A 133 3.61 -7.74 -3.58
CA THR A 133 3.81 -6.34 -3.27
C THR A 133 4.51 -5.67 -4.46
N LEU A 134 4.16 -4.44 -4.72
CA LEU A 134 4.66 -3.68 -5.87
C LEU A 134 5.64 -2.60 -5.44
N GLY A 135 5.35 -1.92 -4.36
CA GLY A 135 6.16 -0.82 -3.90
C GLY A 135 5.82 -0.42 -2.48
N THR A 136 6.64 0.46 -1.95
CA THR A 136 6.42 1.13 -0.68
C THR A 136 6.28 2.63 -0.90
N ASP A 137 5.51 3.25 -0.04
CA ASP A 137 5.30 4.67 0.11
C ASP A 137 5.55 5.04 1.57
N TYR A 138 5.46 6.30 1.90
CA TYR A 138 5.58 6.75 3.28
C TYR A 138 4.45 7.69 3.64
N GLY A 139 4.07 7.71 4.91
CA GLY A 139 3.15 8.69 5.42
C GLY A 139 3.68 10.12 5.22
N VAL A 140 2.76 11.08 5.21
CA VAL A 140 3.08 12.49 5.05
C VAL A 140 2.27 13.33 6.03
N VAL A 141 2.82 14.47 6.41
CA VAL A 141 2.06 15.55 7.06
C VAL A 141 2.07 16.76 6.11
N ALA A 142 0.88 17.13 5.64
CA ALA A 142 0.70 18.27 4.74
C ALA A 142 -0.40 19.20 5.25
N VAL A 143 -0.30 20.48 4.86
CA VAL A 143 -1.24 21.55 5.22
C VAL A 143 -1.67 22.31 3.97
N PRO A 144 -2.76 23.10 4.00
CA PRO A 144 -3.05 24.05 2.92
C PRO A 144 -1.86 24.98 2.71
N ARG A 145 -1.62 25.40 1.46
CA ARG A 145 -0.51 26.30 1.15
C ARG A 145 -0.62 27.66 1.87
N SER A 146 -1.84 28.10 2.13
CA SER A 146 -2.21 29.32 2.88
C SER A 146 -2.01 29.18 4.39
N ALA A 147 -1.91 27.95 4.94
CA ALA A 147 -1.80 27.71 6.36
C ALA A 147 -0.55 28.41 6.98
N PRO A 148 -0.64 28.91 8.22
CA PRO A 148 0.49 29.55 8.88
C PRO A 148 1.62 28.59 9.19
N HIS A 149 1.35 27.29 9.25
CA HIS A 149 2.33 26.24 9.55
C HIS A 149 3.34 26.09 8.41
N GLN A 150 4.62 26.33 8.70
CA GLN A 150 5.72 26.24 7.74
C GLN A 150 6.55 24.96 7.94
N ARG A 151 6.55 24.40 9.15
CA ARG A 151 7.31 23.22 9.56
C ARG A 151 6.41 22.29 10.39
N LEU A 152 6.83 21.04 10.52
CA LEU A 152 6.14 20.07 11.36
C LEU A 152 6.05 20.54 12.83
N ALA A 153 7.10 21.21 13.31
CA ALA A 153 7.13 21.77 14.65
C ALA A 153 5.94 22.71 14.93
N ASP A 154 5.52 23.49 13.95
CA ASP A 154 4.39 24.43 14.12
C ASP A 154 3.07 23.68 14.36
N VAL A 155 2.87 22.54 13.69
CA VAL A 155 1.71 21.65 13.93
C VAL A 155 1.82 20.98 15.30
N VAL A 156 3.02 20.54 15.70
CA VAL A 156 3.26 19.94 17.02
C VAL A 156 2.98 20.95 18.14
N ASP A 157 3.38 22.20 17.98
CA ASP A 157 3.12 23.27 18.97
C ASP A 157 1.62 23.63 19.04
N ALA A 158 0.93 23.64 17.90
CA ALA A 158 -0.52 23.80 17.87
C ALA A 158 -1.22 22.64 18.61
N LEU A 159 -0.78 21.42 18.42
CA LEU A 159 -1.29 20.23 19.13
C LEU A 159 -1.01 20.30 20.64
N ARG A 160 0.18 20.77 21.05
CA ARG A 160 0.52 20.97 22.48
C ARG A 160 -0.40 21.96 23.15
N THR A 161 -0.75 23.02 22.43
CA THR A 161 -1.63 24.09 22.95
C THR A 161 -3.06 23.58 23.08
N ASP A 162 -3.62 23.04 22.00
CA ASP A 162 -4.99 22.48 22.00
C ASP A 162 -5.15 21.51 20.82
N PRO A 163 -5.14 20.19 21.05
CA PRO A 163 -5.30 19.21 19.99
C PRO A 163 -6.67 19.27 19.29
N ALA A 164 -7.70 19.82 19.94
CA ALA A 164 -9.03 19.96 19.36
C ALA A 164 -9.10 21.08 18.29
N ARG A 165 -8.12 21.98 18.26
CA ARG A 165 -8.04 23.03 17.23
C ARG A 165 -7.39 22.55 15.93
N VAL A 166 -6.62 21.48 15.97
CA VAL A 166 -6.00 20.89 14.78
C VAL A 166 -6.98 19.88 14.16
N VAL A 167 -7.55 20.24 13.02
CA VAL A 167 -8.47 19.36 12.30
C VAL A 167 -7.68 18.49 11.32
N PHE A 168 -7.46 17.25 11.66
CA PHE A 168 -6.88 16.25 10.77
C PHE A 168 -7.92 15.70 9.80
N GLY A 169 -7.47 15.31 8.62
CA GLY A 169 -8.30 14.54 7.69
C GLY A 169 -7.46 13.68 6.77
N ALA A 170 -7.91 12.48 6.55
CA ALA A 170 -7.32 11.56 5.57
C ALA A 170 -8.25 10.35 5.35
N GLY A 171 -7.78 9.32 4.67
CA GLY A 171 -8.57 8.15 4.36
C GLY A 171 -8.90 7.29 5.57
N GLY A 172 -10.15 6.82 5.65
CA GLY A 172 -10.62 5.91 6.68
C GLY A 172 -11.07 6.58 7.97
N THR A 173 -11.55 5.75 8.88
CA THR A 173 -12.13 6.17 10.17
C THR A 173 -11.12 6.01 11.33
N LEU A 174 -11.59 6.20 12.54
CA LEU A 174 -10.86 5.91 13.79
C LEU A 174 -10.13 4.56 13.67
N GLY A 175 -8.83 4.53 13.90
CA GLY A 175 -8.01 3.31 13.82
C GLY A 175 -7.53 2.95 12.41
N SER A 176 -7.87 3.72 11.35
CA SER A 176 -7.21 3.58 10.03
C SER A 176 -5.73 3.98 10.11
N GLN A 177 -4.94 3.62 9.09
CA GLN A 177 -3.52 4.00 9.06
C GLN A 177 -3.32 5.53 9.16
N ASP A 178 -4.18 6.30 8.52
CA ASP A 178 -4.07 7.76 8.49
C ASP A 178 -4.45 8.37 9.84
N TRP A 179 -5.48 7.80 10.48
CA TRP A 179 -5.79 8.14 11.87
C TRP A 179 -4.63 7.77 12.81
N MET A 180 -3.99 6.62 12.62
CA MET A 180 -2.83 6.21 13.42
C MET A 180 -1.68 7.21 13.31
N LYS A 181 -1.39 7.71 12.11
CA LYS A 181 -0.36 8.74 11.88
C LYS A 181 -0.69 10.03 12.65
N ALA A 182 -1.95 10.49 12.56
CA ALA A 182 -2.42 11.65 13.32
C ALA A 182 -2.35 11.42 14.84
N ALA A 183 -2.76 10.24 15.30
CA ALA A 183 -2.73 9.85 16.72
C ALA A 183 -1.30 9.79 17.27
N LEU A 184 -0.36 9.23 16.52
CA LEU A 184 1.04 9.16 16.90
C LEU A 184 1.69 10.55 16.93
N LEU A 185 1.35 11.43 15.99
CA LEU A 185 1.80 12.83 16.00
C LEU A 185 1.25 13.58 17.21
N THR A 186 -0.05 13.40 17.53
CA THR A 186 -0.69 13.99 18.71
C THR A 186 -0.03 13.49 20.01
N ARG A 187 0.28 12.20 20.10
CA ARG A 187 1.01 11.62 21.23
C ARG A 187 2.44 12.14 21.34
N ALA A 188 3.12 12.34 20.21
CA ALA A 188 4.46 12.96 20.19
C ALA A 188 4.44 14.41 20.69
N ALA A 189 3.31 15.12 20.54
CA ALA A 189 3.08 16.43 21.13
C ALA A 189 2.74 16.37 22.64
N GLY A 190 2.70 15.19 23.26
CA GLY A 190 2.36 15.01 24.69
C GLY A 190 0.87 15.06 24.98
N GLN A 191 0.02 14.91 23.96
CA GLN A 191 -1.44 15.00 24.10
C GLN A 191 -2.13 13.65 23.91
N ASP A 192 -3.33 13.51 24.47
CA ASP A 192 -4.18 12.33 24.29
C ASP A 192 -4.78 12.34 22.85
N PRO A 193 -4.52 11.31 22.03
CA PRO A 193 -5.11 11.20 20.71
C PRO A 193 -6.65 11.22 20.67
N LYS A 194 -7.31 10.88 21.76
CA LYS A 194 -8.79 10.94 21.85
C LYS A 194 -9.34 12.37 21.82
N ARG A 195 -8.50 13.36 22.08
CA ARG A 195 -8.86 14.78 22.05
C ARG A 195 -8.70 15.40 20.66
N MET A 196 -8.01 14.74 19.71
CA MET A 196 -7.83 15.28 18.38
C MET A 196 -9.14 15.23 17.56
N ARG A 197 -9.28 16.17 16.62
CA ARG A 197 -10.36 16.16 15.65
C ARG A 197 -9.89 15.51 14.36
N PHE A 198 -10.60 14.49 13.91
CA PHE A 198 -10.28 13.76 12.68
C PHE A 198 -11.53 13.64 11.80
N VAL A 199 -11.42 14.07 10.55
CA VAL A 199 -12.45 13.93 9.52
C VAL A 199 -12.08 12.77 8.61
N ALA A 200 -12.98 11.80 8.52
CA ALA A 200 -12.81 10.59 7.73
C ALA A 200 -13.32 10.78 6.30
N PHE A 201 -12.53 10.30 5.33
CA PHE A 201 -12.86 10.29 3.91
C PHE A 201 -12.74 8.86 3.35
N GLU A 202 -13.35 8.58 2.20
CA GLU A 202 -13.23 7.27 1.52
C GLU A 202 -11.83 7.03 0.90
N GLY A 203 -10.94 8.03 0.91
CA GLY A 203 -9.56 7.92 0.46
C GLY A 203 -8.83 9.25 0.47
N GLY A 204 -7.51 9.20 0.26
CA GLY A 204 -6.64 10.38 0.28
C GLY A 204 -7.01 11.42 -0.78
N GLY A 205 -7.50 11.00 -1.93
CA GLY A 205 -7.91 11.94 -2.98
C GLY A 205 -9.07 12.87 -2.58
N GLU A 206 -10.04 12.39 -1.80
CA GLU A 206 -11.12 13.22 -1.25
C GLU A 206 -10.62 14.11 -0.12
N ALA A 207 -9.77 13.57 0.75
CA ALA A 207 -9.17 14.34 1.83
C ALA A 207 -8.29 15.50 1.31
N LEU A 208 -7.54 15.29 0.22
CA LEU A 208 -6.73 16.32 -0.42
C LEU A 208 -7.58 17.43 -1.06
N LYS A 209 -8.77 17.09 -1.60
CA LYS A 209 -9.74 18.10 -2.04
C LYS A 209 -10.28 18.92 -0.85
N ALA A 210 -10.55 18.26 0.26
CA ALA A 210 -11.00 18.95 1.49
C ALA A 210 -9.88 19.82 2.09
N LEU A 211 -8.61 19.41 1.98
CA LEU A 211 -7.45 20.21 2.35
C LEU A 211 -7.33 21.46 1.49
N ALA A 212 -7.48 21.32 0.16
CA ALA A 212 -7.46 22.44 -0.78
C ALA A 212 -8.58 23.45 -0.52
N GLY A 213 -9.74 22.97 -0.09
CA GLY A 213 -10.88 23.80 0.33
C GLY A 213 -10.83 24.27 1.78
N GLU A 214 -9.71 24.03 2.49
CA GLU A 214 -9.50 24.43 3.89
C GLU A 214 -10.55 23.87 4.88
N HIS A 215 -11.27 22.80 4.49
CA HIS A 215 -12.22 22.10 5.37
C HIS A 215 -11.51 21.24 6.43
N ILE A 216 -10.26 20.92 6.21
CA ILE A 216 -9.33 20.32 7.17
C ILE A 216 -8.01 21.11 7.18
N GLY A 217 -7.35 21.12 8.33
CA GLY A 217 -6.09 21.87 8.50
C GLY A 217 -4.84 21.05 8.26
N VAL A 218 -4.91 19.73 8.46
CA VAL A 218 -3.75 18.83 8.34
C VAL A 218 -4.16 17.53 7.66
N PHE A 219 -3.43 17.15 6.61
CA PHE A 219 -3.54 15.86 5.93
C PHE A 219 -2.45 14.91 6.45
N THR A 220 -2.84 13.70 6.84
CA THR A 220 -1.94 12.64 7.33
C THR A 220 -2.06 11.36 6.48
N GLY A 221 -2.23 11.50 5.17
CA GLY A 221 -2.26 10.37 4.23
C GLY A 221 -0.86 9.89 3.82
N ASP A 222 -0.71 9.52 2.56
CA ASP A 222 0.53 8.99 2.01
C ASP A 222 1.22 10.02 1.07
N ALA A 223 2.56 9.98 1.00
CA ALA A 223 3.36 10.97 0.30
C ALA A 223 3.11 10.97 -1.21
N ALA A 224 3.01 9.79 -1.84
CA ALA A 224 2.75 9.70 -3.28
C ALA A 224 1.44 10.39 -3.69
N GLU A 225 0.37 10.22 -2.89
CA GLU A 225 -0.91 10.89 -3.15
C GLU A 225 -0.80 12.41 -3.05
N ALA A 226 -0.10 12.90 -2.01
CA ALA A 226 0.09 14.34 -1.77
C ALA A 226 0.98 14.97 -2.85
N LEU A 227 2.06 14.31 -3.25
CA LEU A 227 2.98 14.75 -4.29
C LEU A 227 2.29 14.86 -5.64
N GLN A 228 1.57 13.81 -6.04
CA GLN A 228 0.83 13.84 -7.29
C GLN A 228 -0.33 14.84 -7.29
N ALA A 229 -0.98 15.05 -6.15
CA ALA A 229 -1.98 16.12 -6.04
C ALA A 229 -1.34 17.49 -6.19
N GLN A 230 -0.17 17.73 -5.59
CA GLN A 230 0.58 18.98 -5.72
C GLN A 230 1.01 19.23 -7.19
N GLU A 231 1.46 18.20 -7.89
CA GLU A 231 1.79 18.29 -9.34
C GLU A 231 0.57 18.62 -10.21
N ARG A 232 -0.61 18.14 -9.81
CA ARG A 232 -1.88 18.51 -10.46
C ARG A 232 -2.42 19.88 -10.03
N GLY A 233 -1.64 20.66 -9.26
CA GLY A 233 -1.97 22.03 -8.88
C GLY A 233 -2.78 22.16 -7.58
N VAL A 234 -2.94 21.11 -6.79
CA VAL A 234 -3.58 21.23 -5.45
C VAL A 234 -2.69 22.11 -4.55
N PRO A 235 -3.21 23.21 -3.97
CA PRO A 235 -2.44 24.17 -3.20
C PRO A 235 -2.16 23.65 -1.79
N LEU A 236 -1.18 22.77 -1.66
CA LEU A 236 -0.72 22.22 -0.40
C LEU A 236 0.78 22.45 -0.16
N ARG A 237 1.19 22.32 1.09
CA ARG A 237 2.59 22.29 1.54
C ARG A 237 2.83 21.00 2.32
N ILE A 238 3.81 20.21 1.89
CA ILE A 238 4.29 19.05 2.63
C ILE A 238 5.25 19.57 3.71
N LEU A 239 4.94 19.31 4.97
CA LEU A 239 5.76 19.71 6.13
C LEU A 239 6.78 18.63 6.49
N ALA A 240 6.43 17.38 6.34
CA ALA A 240 7.32 16.25 6.61
C ALA A 240 6.87 14.98 5.91
N VAL A 241 7.83 14.15 5.54
CA VAL A 241 7.61 12.74 5.19
C VAL A 241 7.91 11.87 6.40
N LEU A 242 7.12 10.81 6.60
CA LEU A 242 7.27 9.86 7.71
C LEU A 242 8.18 8.70 7.28
N ALA A 243 9.33 9.02 6.71
CA ALA A 243 10.34 8.10 6.24
C ALA A 243 11.56 8.09 7.18
N PRO A 244 12.33 6.98 7.24
CA PRO A 244 13.53 6.89 8.08
C PRO A 244 14.66 7.85 7.66
N ALA A 245 14.69 8.19 6.36
CA ALA A 245 15.61 9.15 5.75
C ALA A 245 14.88 9.95 4.67
N ARG A 246 15.52 11.01 4.17
CA ARG A 246 14.97 11.77 3.03
C ARG A 246 14.74 10.89 1.82
N LEU A 247 13.64 11.14 1.15
CA LEU A 247 13.30 10.43 -0.09
C LEU A 247 14.34 10.72 -1.18
N PRO A 248 14.68 9.76 -2.03
CA PRO A 248 15.69 9.96 -3.07
C PRO A 248 15.19 10.83 -4.23
N GLY A 249 16.13 11.25 -5.10
CA GLY A 249 15.83 11.93 -6.35
C GLY A 249 15.22 13.33 -6.14
N ALA A 250 14.23 13.66 -6.93
CA ALA A 250 13.56 14.97 -6.93
C ALA A 250 12.88 15.30 -5.58
N ARG A 251 12.64 14.30 -4.73
CA ARG A 251 11.98 14.44 -3.43
C ARG A 251 12.96 14.63 -2.26
N ALA A 252 14.28 14.63 -2.48
CA ALA A 252 15.31 14.79 -1.46
C ALA A 252 15.21 16.12 -0.67
N GLY A 253 14.55 17.12 -1.23
CA GLY A 253 14.29 18.39 -0.56
C GLY A 253 13.24 18.32 0.56
N LEU A 254 12.41 17.26 0.61
CA LEU A 254 11.39 17.13 1.63
C LEU A 254 12.01 16.65 2.96
N PRO A 255 11.80 17.40 4.06
CA PRO A 255 12.34 17.00 5.36
C PRO A 255 11.57 15.80 5.92
N THR A 256 12.25 14.97 6.70
CA THR A 256 11.59 13.90 7.45
C THR A 256 11.03 14.45 8.79
N ALA A 257 10.07 13.72 9.38
CA ALA A 257 9.59 14.02 10.71
C ALA A 257 10.74 13.89 11.73
N ARG A 258 11.62 12.90 11.55
CA ARG A 258 12.78 12.63 12.41
C ARG A 258 13.78 13.79 12.42
N GLU A 259 14.08 14.39 11.25
CA GLU A 259 14.94 15.58 11.16
C GLU A 259 14.36 16.79 11.92
N GLN A 260 13.06 16.82 12.12
CA GLN A 260 12.32 17.85 12.85
C GLN A 260 12.02 17.47 14.31
N GLY A 261 12.71 16.46 14.86
CA GLY A 261 12.60 16.05 16.27
C GLY A 261 11.40 15.17 16.60
N VAL A 262 10.65 14.69 15.60
CA VAL A 262 9.50 13.78 15.80
C VAL A 262 9.89 12.38 15.33
N ALA A 263 10.09 11.45 16.27
CA ALA A 263 10.43 10.05 15.98
C ALA A 263 9.18 9.28 15.46
N LEU A 264 8.72 9.66 14.29
CA LEU A 264 7.56 9.05 13.63
C LEU A 264 7.92 8.62 12.22
N GLU A 265 7.81 7.32 11.98
CA GLU A 265 8.01 6.69 10.69
C GLU A 265 6.75 5.87 10.33
N TRP A 266 6.34 5.92 9.08
CA TRP A 266 5.18 5.17 8.62
C TRP A 266 5.34 4.71 7.18
N PRO A 267 5.94 3.53 6.95
CA PRO A 267 5.97 2.92 5.62
C PRO A 267 4.59 2.36 5.25
N THR A 268 4.20 2.55 3.99
CA THR A 268 2.97 2.03 3.42
C THR A 268 3.29 1.13 2.24
N VAL A 269 3.27 -0.17 2.45
CA VAL A 269 3.45 -1.15 1.37
C VAL A 269 2.16 -1.27 0.57
N ARG A 270 2.29 -1.39 -0.75
CA ARG A 270 1.20 -1.53 -1.72
C ARG A 270 1.33 -2.83 -2.48
N GLY A 271 0.22 -3.51 -2.71
CA GLY A 271 0.24 -4.81 -3.38
C GLY A 271 -1.13 -5.27 -3.86
N LEU A 272 -1.20 -6.54 -4.23
CA LEU A 272 -2.35 -7.16 -4.87
C LEU A 272 -2.69 -8.50 -4.20
N TYR A 273 -3.98 -8.76 -4.10
CA TYR A 273 -4.51 -10.07 -3.73
C TYR A 273 -5.64 -10.48 -4.68
N MET A 274 -6.05 -11.73 -4.60
CA MET A 274 -7.22 -12.26 -5.28
C MET A 274 -8.00 -13.22 -4.38
N ALA A 275 -9.15 -13.70 -4.84
CA ALA A 275 -9.99 -14.60 -4.07
C ALA A 275 -9.26 -15.93 -3.78
N ALA A 276 -9.45 -16.48 -2.57
CA ALA A 276 -8.93 -17.80 -2.23
C ALA A 276 -9.50 -18.90 -3.12
N THR A 277 -10.70 -18.69 -3.66
CA THR A 277 -11.39 -19.60 -4.59
C THR A 277 -10.88 -19.52 -6.03
N ALA A 278 -9.94 -18.59 -6.33
CA ALA A 278 -9.37 -18.51 -7.68
C ALA A 278 -8.65 -19.80 -8.06
N PRO A 279 -8.75 -20.22 -9.34
CA PRO A 279 -8.04 -21.41 -9.80
C PRO A 279 -6.53 -21.31 -9.52
N GLU A 280 -5.93 -22.38 -9.03
CA GLU A 280 -4.49 -22.38 -8.67
C GLU A 280 -3.59 -22.03 -9.86
N ALA A 281 -3.98 -22.44 -11.08
CA ALA A 281 -3.29 -22.08 -12.31
C ALA A 281 -3.28 -20.55 -12.53
N ALA A 282 -4.40 -19.88 -12.26
CA ALA A 282 -4.49 -18.42 -12.37
C ALA A 282 -3.62 -17.73 -11.31
N VAL A 283 -3.63 -18.21 -10.07
CA VAL A 283 -2.76 -17.68 -8.98
C VAL A 283 -1.30 -17.79 -9.40
N ARG A 284 -0.85 -18.98 -9.83
CA ARG A 284 0.54 -19.18 -10.28
C ARG A 284 0.89 -18.30 -11.47
N ALA A 285 -0.02 -18.15 -12.44
CA ALA A 285 0.20 -17.28 -13.60
C ALA A 285 0.38 -15.81 -13.22
N TRP A 286 -0.42 -15.30 -12.27
CA TRP A 286 -0.28 -13.93 -11.77
C TRP A 286 1.00 -13.74 -10.95
N VAL A 287 1.33 -14.66 -10.05
CA VAL A 287 2.58 -14.62 -9.28
C VAL A 287 3.80 -14.61 -10.22
N ALA A 288 3.81 -15.48 -11.25
CA ALA A 288 4.89 -15.51 -12.23
C ALA A 288 4.96 -14.21 -13.04
N ALA A 289 3.81 -13.66 -13.47
CA ALA A 289 3.76 -12.42 -14.23
C ALA A 289 4.31 -11.22 -13.43
N PHE A 290 3.92 -11.11 -12.15
CA PHE A 290 4.45 -10.05 -11.29
C PHE A 290 5.91 -10.30 -10.91
N SER A 291 6.35 -11.54 -10.64
CA SER A 291 7.75 -11.83 -10.39
C SER A 291 8.64 -11.38 -11.57
N GLU A 292 8.20 -11.60 -12.81
CA GLU A 292 8.87 -11.12 -14.02
C GLU A 292 8.90 -9.58 -14.08
N ALA A 293 7.75 -8.94 -13.87
CA ALA A 293 7.62 -7.49 -13.95
C ALA A 293 8.46 -6.77 -12.87
N LEU A 294 8.44 -7.29 -11.64
CA LEU A 294 9.18 -6.74 -10.51
C LEU A 294 10.71 -6.89 -10.65
N ALA A 295 11.17 -7.91 -11.39
CA ALA A 295 12.57 -8.13 -11.69
C ALA A 295 13.07 -7.34 -12.93
N ALA A 296 12.18 -6.70 -13.68
CA ALA A 296 12.55 -5.98 -14.89
C ALA A 296 13.47 -4.78 -14.60
N PRO A 297 14.52 -4.55 -15.40
CA PRO A 297 15.48 -3.46 -15.15
C PRO A 297 14.87 -2.07 -15.06
N GLY A 298 13.74 -1.83 -15.74
CA GLY A 298 13.02 -0.55 -15.73
C GLY A 298 12.04 -0.37 -14.55
N TYR A 299 11.85 -1.38 -13.70
CA TYR A 299 10.82 -1.35 -12.68
C TYR A 299 11.01 -0.24 -11.64
N ALA A 300 12.24 0.01 -11.21
CA ALA A 300 12.53 1.09 -10.26
C ALA A 300 12.21 2.48 -10.84
N ALA A 301 12.51 2.70 -12.11
CA ALA A 301 12.15 3.94 -12.81
C ALA A 301 10.63 4.09 -12.95
N LEU A 302 9.92 2.97 -13.20
CA LEU A 302 8.46 2.95 -13.23
C LEU A 302 7.85 3.29 -11.86
N CYS A 303 8.35 2.71 -10.77
CA CYS A 303 7.91 3.07 -9.42
C CYS A 303 8.07 4.57 -9.16
N SER A 304 9.19 5.15 -9.57
CA SER A 304 9.47 6.59 -9.38
C SER A 304 8.45 7.50 -10.08
N GLN A 305 7.83 7.06 -11.19
CA GLN A 305 6.76 7.80 -11.87
C GLN A 305 5.46 7.87 -11.03
N TYR A 306 5.32 6.98 -10.07
CA TYR A 306 4.20 6.93 -9.12
C TYR A 306 4.58 7.47 -7.73
N ASP A 307 5.76 8.08 -7.57
CA ASP A 307 6.33 8.45 -6.27
C ASP A 307 6.39 7.27 -5.28
N LEU A 308 6.61 6.07 -5.81
CA LEU A 308 6.75 4.83 -5.04
C LEU A 308 8.20 4.32 -5.13
N TYR A 309 8.57 3.50 -4.17
CA TYR A 309 9.88 2.84 -4.09
C TYR A 309 9.69 1.33 -4.24
N PRO A 310 10.55 0.63 -5.00
CA PRO A 310 10.43 -0.82 -5.17
C PRO A 310 10.38 -1.56 -3.84
N PHE A 311 9.37 -2.38 -3.67
CA PHE A 311 9.24 -3.33 -2.56
C PHE A 311 8.58 -4.60 -3.12
N ALA A 312 9.42 -5.48 -3.64
CA ALA A 312 9.04 -6.61 -4.47
C ALA A 312 9.04 -7.91 -3.68
N LEU A 313 7.87 -8.38 -3.27
CA LEU A 313 7.69 -9.70 -2.65
C LEU A 313 6.58 -10.46 -3.37
N THR A 314 6.78 -11.77 -3.54
CA THR A 314 5.80 -12.73 -4.05
C THR A 314 5.93 -14.04 -3.27
N GLY A 315 4.93 -14.94 -3.38
CA GLY A 315 4.96 -16.26 -2.78
C GLY A 315 5.21 -16.25 -1.25
N ALA A 316 6.02 -17.19 -0.76
CA ALA A 316 6.25 -17.39 0.67
C ALA A 316 6.81 -16.15 1.41
N ALA A 317 7.66 -15.36 0.73
CA ALA A 317 8.19 -14.12 1.32
C ALA A 317 7.09 -13.09 1.55
N LEU A 318 6.12 -12.98 0.63
CA LEU A 318 4.96 -12.11 0.80
C LEU A 318 4.04 -12.61 1.92
N GLU A 319 3.78 -13.91 2.00
CA GLU A 319 2.95 -14.48 3.06
C GLU A 319 3.57 -14.22 4.45
N ALA A 320 4.88 -14.45 4.60
CA ALA A 320 5.60 -14.16 5.83
C ALA A 320 5.53 -12.66 6.20
N PHE A 321 5.70 -11.78 5.23
CA PHE A 321 5.55 -10.33 5.42
C PHE A 321 4.15 -9.95 5.90
N VAL A 322 3.09 -10.52 5.29
CA VAL A 322 1.70 -10.26 5.69
C VAL A 322 1.46 -10.70 7.13
N LEU A 323 1.86 -11.92 7.49
CA LEU A 323 1.66 -12.44 8.86
C LEU A 323 2.40 -11.61 9.91
N HIS A 324 3.65 -11.25 9.63
CA HIS A 324 4.44 -10.38 10.50
C HIS A 324 3.79 -9.00 10.66
N SER A 325 3.33 -8.39 9.55
CA SER A 325 2.66 -7.10 9.57
C SER A 325 1.37 -7.12 10.39
N LEU A 326 0.56 -8.19 10.25
CA LEU A 326 -0.67 -8.35 11.04
C LEU A 326 -0.40 -8.40 12.54
N ALA A 327 0.65 -9.13 12.96
CA ALA A 327 1.04 -9.21 14.36
C ALA A 327 1.46 -7.83 14.90
N GLY A 328 2.33 -7.11 14.17
CA GLY A 328 2.79 -5.78 14.57
C GLY A 328 1.66 -4.75 14.62
N TYR A 329 0.75 -4.76 13.65
CA TYR A 329 -0.40 -3.83 13.64
C TYR A 329 -1.41 -4.13 14.75
N ARG A 330 -1.58 -5.41 15.13
CA ARG A 330 -2.42 -5.77 16.28
C ARG A 330 -1.85 -5.19 17.57
N GLN A 331 -0.55 -5.34 17.77
CA GLN A 331 0.14 -4.75 18.93
C GLN A 331 0.01 -3.23 18.95
N LEU A 332 0.27 -2.56 17.83
CA LEU A 332 0.14 -1.09 17.73
C LEU A 332 -1.28 -0.61 18.06
N ALA A 333 -2.30 -1.32 17.58
CA ALA A 333 -3.70 -0.99 17.88
C ALA A 333 -3.98 -1.10 19.38
N GLN A 334 -3.48 -2.15 20.04
CA GLN A 334 -3.59 -2.34 21.49
C GLN A 334 -2.88 -1.23 22.27
N ASP A 335 -1.66 -0.85 21.87
CA ASP A 335 -0.88 0.23 22.49
C ASP A 335 -1.57 1.61 22.42
N LEU A 336 -2.44 1.80 21.43
CA LEU A 336 -3.28 3.00 21.29
C LEU A 336 -4.68 2.84 21.93
N GLY A 337 -4.91 1.74 22.65
CA GLY A 337 -6.18 1.48 23.33
C GLY A 337 -7.36 1.27 22.37
N LEU A 338 -7.08 0.83 21.15
CA LEU A 338 -8.12 0.51 20.18
C LEU A 338 -8.63 -0.92 20.39
N ARG A 339 -9.93 -1.12 20.16
CA ARG A 339 -10.50 -2.47 20.18
C ARG A 339 -9.99 -3.26 18.99
N THR A 340 -9.46 -4.43 19.24
CA THR A 340 -9.14 -5.43 18.22
C THR A 340 -10.18 -6.54 18.30
N TRP A 341 -10.83 -6.84 17.18
CA TRP A 341 -11.86 -7.89 17.10
C TRP A 341 -11.21 -9.25 16.74
N ALA A 342 -9.98 -9.47 17.18
CA ALA A 342 -9.25 -10.69 16.87
C ALA A 342 -9.97 -11.90 17.47
N ARG A 343 -10.28 -12.88 16.64
CA ARG A 343 -10.48 -14.27 17.02
C ARG A 343 -9.17 -15.02 16.91
#